data_a9ee9e4911e608436ffed0835a8ab080
#
_entry.id   a9ee9e4911e608436ffed0835a8ab080
#
_cell.length_a   1.000
_cell.length_b   1.000
_cell.length_c   1.000
_cell.angle_alpha   90.00
_cell.angle_beta   90.00
_cell.angle_gamma   90.00
#
_symmetry.space_group_name_H-M   'P 1'
#
loop_
_entity.id
_entity.type
_entity.pdbx_description
1 polymer ?
#
loop_
_entity_poly.entity_id
_entity_poly.type
_entity_poly.pdbx_seq_one_letter_code
_entity_poly.pdbx_strand_id
1 'polypeptide(L)'
;LPCLHQLLSNDRKGIRKEACWVLSNITAGSKEQLQAVIDHNIVPVLVHMLETEDFDIRKECAWAISNATSGGDDLQIKLLVDSGCVPPLVNLLDKPDVRIISVALEGIENILKCGQKSQNANGTFQPVWNQPVCRGRGDVRWRRQDRGPAAT
;
A
#
# COMPACT_ATOMS: atom_id res chain seq x y z
N LEU A 1 -6.16 6.30 18.44
CA LEU A 1 -5.26 6.33 17.27
C LEU A 1 -4.10 7.34 17.42
N PRO A 2 -4.26 8.55 18.07
CA PRO A 2 -3.13 9.47 18.23
C PRO A 2 -1.90 8.84 18.90
N CYS A 3 -2.08 8.06 19.95
CA CYS A 3 -0.99 7.34 20.63
C CYS A 3 -0.29 6.34 19.68
N LEU A 4 -1.05 5.61 18.83
CA LEU A 4 -0.46 4.69 17.86
C LEU A 4 0.40 5.42 16.83
N HIS A 5 -0.06 6.57 16.36
CA HIS A 5 0.72 7.40 15.44
C HIS A 5 2.08 7.80 16.05
N GLN A 6 2.11 8.18 17.34
CA GLN A 6 3.36 8.48 18.05
C GLN A 6 4.26 7.24 18.22
N LEU A 7 3.65 6.07 18.49
CA LEU A 7 4.38 4.81 18.68
C LEU A 7 5.05 4.30 17.40
N LEU A 8 4.53 4.65 16.21
CA LEU A 8 5.16 4.34 14.92
C LEU A 8 6.51 5.04 14.73
N SER A 9 6.76 6.15 15.44
CA SER A 9 8.02 6.89 15.40
C SER A 9 8.89 6.65 16.65
N ASN A 10 8.60 5.61 17.45
CA ASN A 10 9.35 5.30 18.66
C ASN A 10 10.76 4.78 18.32
N ASP A 11 11.78 5.17 19.09
CA ASP A 11 13.17 4.73 18.89
C ASP A 11 13.33 3.20 18.98
N ARG A 12 12.52 2.55 19.82
CA ARG A 12 12.57 1.10 20.02
C ARG A 12 11.86 0.37 18.89
N LYS A 13 12.62 -0.39 18.10
CA LYS A 13 12.11 -1.24 17.00
C LYS A 13 10.93 -2.13 17.42
N GLY A 14 11.02 -2.76 18.60
CA GLY A 14 9.95 -3.63 19.10
C GLY A 14 8.62 -2.89 19.29
N ILE A 15 8.67 -1.64 19.77
CA ILE A 15 7.45 -0.82 19.93
C ILE A 15 6.86 -0.45 18.58
N ARG A 16 7.69 -0.06 17.59
CA ARG A 16 7.20 0.22 16.22
C ARG A 16 6.55 -1.01 15.60
N LYS A 17 7.16 -2.20 15.77
CA LYS A 17 6.60 -3.46 15.28
C LYS A 17 5.23 -3.76 15.88
N GLU A 18 5.10 -3.69 17.21
CA GLU A 18 3.82 -3.93 17.90
C GLU A 18 2.75 -2.89 17.50
N ALA A 19 3.14 -1.62 17.30
CA ALA A 19 2.23 -0.60 16.81
C ALA A 19 1.70 -0.93 15.39
N CYS A 20 2.56 -1.40 14.50
CA CYS A 20 2.15 -1.86 13.17
C CYS A 20 1.25 -3.09 13.25
N TRP A 21 1.55 -4.05 14.13
CA TRP A 21 0.69 -5.22 14.36
C TRP A 21 -0.70 -4.83 14.87
N VAL A 22 -0.78 -3.90 15.82
CA VAL A 22 -2.09 -3.37 16.29
C VAL A 22 -2.85 -2.72 15.14
N LEU A 23 -2.17 -1.92 14.30
CA LEU A 23 -2.78 -1.30 13.13
C LEU A 23 -3.26 -2.32 12.11
N SER A 24 -2.53 -3.43 11.89
CA SER A 24 -2.97 -4.50 10.99
C SER A 24 -4.29 -5.13 11.46
N ASN A 25 -4.48 -5.27 12.79
CA ASN A 25 -5.75 -5.74 13.35
C ASN A 25 -6.88 -4.72 13.21
N ILE A 26 -6.60 -3.42 13.36
CA ILE A 26 -7.60 -2.36 13.16
C ILE A 26 -8.03 -2.28 11.69
N THR A 27 -7.08 -2.38 10.75
CA THR A 27 -7.38 -2.35 9.32
C THR A 27 -8.08 -3.60 8.81
N ALA A 28 -8.00 -4.72 9.53
CA ALA A 28 -8.78 -5.93 9.29
C ALA A 28 -10.23 -5.83 9.81
N GLY A 29 -10.57 -4.76 10.53
CA GLY A 29 -11.88 -4.56 11.15
C GLY A 29 -12.91 -3.96 10.19
N SER A 30 -13.78 -3.09 10.74
CA SER A 30 -14.83 -2.45 9.93
C SER A 30 -14.29 -1.28 9.09
N LYS A 31 -15.11 -0.86 8.09
CA LYS A 31 -14.79 0.32 7.26
C LYS A 31 -14.63 1.60 8.08
N GLU A 32 -15.38 1.74 9.16
CA GLU A 32 -15.30 2.88 10.07
C GLU A 32 -13.97 2.86 10.84
N GLN A 33 -13.48 1.69 11.21
CA GLN A 33 -12.16 1.54 11.83
C GLN A 33 -11.04 1.87 10.86
N LEU A 34 -11.14 1.43 9.62
CA LEU A 34 -10.22 1.81 8.56
C LEU A 34 -10.28 3.32 8.26
N GLN A 35 -11.50 3.89 8.21
CA GLN A 35 -11.66 5.33 8.03
C GLN A 35 -10.97 6.12 9.15
N ALA A 36 -11.09 5.68 10.39
CA ALA A 36 -10.40 6.32 11.51
C ALA A 36 -8.85 6.28 11.34
N VAL A 37 -8.28 5.20 10.80
CA VAL A 37 -6.84 5.13 10.47
C VAL A 37 -6.47 6.15 9.41
N ILE A 38 -7.30 6.31 8.39
CA ILE A 38 -7.14 7.30 7.31
C ILE A 38 -7.21 8.72 7.85
N ASP A 39 -8.25 9.04 8.64
CA ASP A 39 -8.49 10.38 9.21
C ASP A 39 -7.37 10.85 10.14
N HIS A 40 -6.67 9.92 10.77
CA HIS A 40 -5.49 10.20 11.59
C HIS A 40 -4.17 10.26 10.81
N ASN A 41 -4.23 10.27 9.46
CA ASN A 41 -3.08 10.36 8.58
C ASN A 41 -2.00 9.27 8.84
N ILE A 42 -2.42 8.06 9.25
CA ILE A 42 -1.53 6.95 9.56
C ILE A 42 -1.08 6.22 8.29
N VAL A 43 -1.90 6.20 7.23
CA VAL A 43 -1.61 5.49 5.99
C VAL A 43 -0.28 5.90 5.35
N PRO A 44 0.05 7.19 5.17
CA PRO A 44 1.35 7.58 4.63
C PRO A 44 2.53 7.10 5.47
N VAL A 45 2.37 7.06 6.80
CA VAL A 45 3.40 6.57 7.71
C VAL A 45 3.62 5.05 7.52
N LEU A 46 2.52 4.27 7.43
CA LEU A 46 2.60 2.83 7.17
C LEU A 46 3.26 2.53 5.82
N VAL A 47 2.94 3.29 4.78
CA VAL A 47 3.55 3.15 3.44
C VAL A 47 5.05 3.45 3.49
N HIS A 48 5.44 4.52 4.18
CA HIS A 48 6.85 4.85 4.38
C HIS A 48 7.60 3.76 5.15
N MET A 49 7.01 3.24 6.23
CA MET A 49 7.60 2.15 7.02
C MET A 49 7.67 0.84 6.22
N LEU A 50 6.68 0.56 5.37
CA LEU A 50 6.69 -0.58 4.46
C LEU A 50 7.87 -0.55 3.48
N GLU A 51 8.35 0.64 3.11
CA GLU A 51 9.48 0.82 2.22
C GLU A 51 10.84 0.80 2.96
N THR A 52 10.93 1.46 4.10
CA THR A 52 12.21 1.84 4.72
C THR A 52 12.62 1.04 5.95
N GLU A 53 11.67 0.39 6.63
CA GLU A 53 11.95 -0.32 7.88
C GLU A 53 12.58 -1.70 7.66
N ASP A 54 13.04 -2.30 8.75
CA ASP A 54 13.50 -3.69 8.77
C ASP A 54 12.39 -4.66 8.36
N PHE A 55 12.77 -5.79 7.77
CA PHE A 55 11.83 -6.76 7.19
C PHE A 55 10.73 -7.22 8.16
N ASP A 56 11.04 -7.35 9.46
CA ASP A 56 10.05 -7.74 10.47
C ASP A 56 8.92 -6.71 10.66
N ILE A 57 9.24 -5.41 10.58
CA ILE A 57 8.26 -4.33 10.64
C ILE A 57 7.53 -4.21 9.31
N ARG A 58 8.25 -4.33 8.20
CA ARG A 58 7.67 -4.32 6.85
C ARG A 58 6.60 -5.39 6.67
N LYS A 59 6.78 -6.57 7.29
CA LYS A 59 5.75 -7.62 7.30
C LYS A 59 4.45 -7.15 7.94
N GLU A 60 4.52 -6.51 9.10
CA GLU A 60 3.33 -6.00 9.79
C GLU A 60 2.66 -4.87 9.00
N CYS A 61 3.45 -3.98 8.38
CA CYS A 61 2.92 -2.94 7.50
C CYS A 61 2.24 -3.54 6.26
N ALA A 62 2.80 -4.60 5.67
CA ALA A 62 2.20 -5.30 4.53
C ALA A 62 0.84 -5.91 4.90
N TRP A 63 0.74 -6.54 6.06
CA TRP A 63 -0.54 -7.03 6.59
C TRP A 63 -1.54 -5.89 6.78
N ALA A 64 -1.13 -4.77 7.38
CA ALA A 64 -2.00 -3.62 7.58
C ALA A 64 -2.55 -3.05 6.26
N ILE A 65 -1.71 -2.90 5.25
CA ILE A 65 -2.11 -2.40 3.93
C ILE A 65 -2.98 -3.43 3.19
N SER A 66 -2.62 -4.73 3.18
CA SER A 66 -3.42 -5.77 2.53
C SER A 66 -4.80 -5.90 3.15
N ASN A 67 -4.91 -5.92 4.48
CA ASN A 67 -6.18 -5.91 5.19
C ASN A 67 -7.04 -4.68 4.84
N ALA A 68 -6.41 -3.49 4.75
CA ALA A 68 -7.09 -2.27 4.34
C ALA A 68 -7.65 -2.36 2.90
N THR A 69 -6.96 -3.05 1.98
CA THR A 69 -7.48 -3.27 0.61
C THR A 69 -8.60 -4.30 0.57
N SER A 70 -8.63 -5.26 1.49
CA SER A 70 -9.67 -6.30 1.57
C SER A 70 -10.98 -5.77 2.16
N GLY A 71 -10.89 -4.94 3.21
CA GLY A 71 -12.05 -4.42 3.96
C GLY A 71 -12.53 -3.05 3.50
N GLY A 72 -11.70 -2.28 2.80
CA GLY A 72 -11.98 -0.93 2.37
C GLY A 72 -12.97 -0.82 1.21
N ASP A 73 -13.61 0.34 1.11
CA ASP A 73 -14.35 0.71 -0.09
C ASP A 73 -13.44 1.28 -1.19
N ASP A 74 -14.02 1.54 -2.36
CA ASP A 74 -13.26 1.99 -3.54
C ASP A 74 -12.53 3.32 -3.32
N LEU A 75 -13.09 4.23 -2.49
CA LEU A 75 -12.44 5.50 -2.15
C LEU A 75 -11.27 5.31 -1.18
N GLN A 76 -11.45 4.44 -0.19
CA GLN A 76 -10.41 4.10 0.77
C GLN A 76 -9.23 3.38 0.08
N ILE A 77 -9.54 2.43 -0.82
CA ILE A 77 -8.52 1.73 -1.62
C ILE A 77 -7.78 2.72 -2.54
N LYS A 78 -8.52 3.64 -3.18
CA LYS A 78 -7.90 4.70 -3.99
C LYS A 78 -6.92 5.54 -3.17
N LEU A 79 -7.27 5.91 -1.96
CA LEU A 79 -6.41 6.69 -1.07
C LEU A 79 -5.12 5.93 -0.70
N LEU A 80 -5.22 4.61 -0.47
CA LEU A 80 -4.03 3.76 -0.25
C LEU A 80 -3.09 3.81 -1.46
N VAL A 81 -3.65 3.71 -2.67
CA VAL A 81 -2.88 3.78 -3.93
C VAL A 81 -2.26 5.17 -4.12
N ASP A 82 -3.03 6.23 -3.89
CA ASP A 82 -2.56 7.62 -3.99
C ASP A 82 -1.46 7.92 -2.96
N SER A 83 -1.46 7.20 -1.82
CA SER A 83 -0.39 7.24 -0.81
C SER A 83 0.88 6.47 -1.22
N GLY A 84 0.87 5.79 -2.37
CA GLY A 84 2.06 5.12 -2.92
C GLY A 84 2.30 3.70 -2.40
N CYS A 85 1.28 2.96 -1.96
CA CYS A 85 1.46 1.62 -1.37
C CYS A 85 1.91 0.54 -2.38
N VAL A 86 1.69 0.73 -3.70
CA VAL A 86 1.94 -0.31 -4.71
C VAL A 86 3.43 -0.65 -4.88
N PRO A 87 4.35 0.32 -5.07
CA PRO A 87 5.77 -0.01 -5.24
C PRO A 87 6.36 -0.81 -4.07
N PRO A 88 6.17 -0.41 -2.79
CA PRO A 88 6.73 -1.18 -1.68
C PRO A 88 6.07 -2.57 -1.51
N LEU A 89 4.79 -2.77 -1.89
CA LEU A 89 4.17 -4.10 -1.95
C LEU A 89 4.85 -4.97 -3.03
N VAL A 90 5.11 -4.42 -4.22
CA VAL A 90 5.83 -5.13 -5.29
C VAL A 90 7.24 -5.51 -4.85
N ASN A 91 7.93 -4.66 -4.11
CA ASN A 91 9.27 -4.93 -3.56
C ASN A 91 9.31 -6.08 -2.54
N LEU A 92 8.17 -6.55 -2.05
CA LEU A 92 8.10 -7.73 -1.18
C LEU A 92 8.03 -9.05 -1.96
N LEU A 93 7.73 -9.02 -3.26
CA LEU A 93 7.55 -10.23 -4.07
C LEU A 93 8.87 -10.99 -4.32
N ASP A 94 10.01 -10.33 -4.17
CA ASP A 94 11.35 -10.94 -4.31
C ASP A 94 11.94 -11.43 -2.96
N LYS A 95 11.19 -11.36 -1.87
CA LYS A 95 11.64 -11.81 -0.55
C LYS A 95 11.39 -13.31 -0.34
N PRO A 96 12.23 -14.00 0.46
CA PRO A 96 12.12 -15.44 0.64
C PRO A 96 11.00 -15.88 1.62
N ASP A 97 10.01 -15.05 1.88
CA ASP A 97 8.90 -15.33 2.79
C ASP A 97 7.59 -15.50 2.01
N VAL A 98 7.19 -16.75 1.80
CA VAL A 98 5.99 -17.13 1.02
C VAL A 98 4.71 -16.49 1.57
N ARG A 99 4.58 -16.33 2.90
CA ARG A 99 3.40 -15.71 3.51
C ARG A 99 3.30 -14.25 3.12
N ILE A 100 4.42 -13.54 3.13
CA ILE A 100 4.45 -12.12 2.78
C ILE A 100 4.27 -11.91 1.29
N ILE A 101 4.78 -12.81 0.44
CA ILE A 101 4.48 -12.79 -0.98
C ILE A 101 2.96 -12.93 -1.20
N SER A 102 2.30 -13.87 -0.53
CA SER A 102 0.85 -14.06 -0.64
C SER A 102 0.09 -12.82 -0.19
N VAL A 103 0.48 -12.19 0.93
CA VAL A 103 -0.13 -10.96 1.45
C VAL A 103 0.03 -9.80 0.46
N ALA A 104 1.22 -9.63 -0.11
CA ALA A 104 1.47 -8.58 -1.09
C ALA A 104 0.67 -8.79 -2.38
N LEU A 105 0.58 -10.05 -2.86
CA LEU A 105 -0.23 -10.39 -4.04
C LEU A 105 -1.71 -10.15 -3.79
N GLU A 106 -2.25 -10.52 -2.62
CA GLU A 106 -3.64 -10.25 -2.24
C GLU A 106 -3.94 -8.74 -2.23
N GLY A 107 -3.07 -7.94 -1.62
CA GLY A 107 -3.22 -6.49 -1.63
C GLY A 107 -3.23 -5.90 -3.03
N ILE A 108 -2.30 -6.32 -3.89
CA ILE A 108 -2.21 -5.89 -5.29
C ILE A 108 -3.46 -6.35 -6.08
N GLU A 109 -3.92 -7.59 -5.88
CA GLU A 109 -5.13 -8.11 -6.55
C GLU A 109 -6.37 -7.29 -6.19
N ASN A 110 -6.57 -6.95 -4.91
CA ASN A 110 -7.69 -6.13 -4.45
C ASN A 110 -7.65 -4.72 -5.08
N ILE A 111 -6.47 -4.11 -5.16
CA ILE A 111 -6.28 -2.82 -5.83
C ILE A 111 -6.66 -2.92 -7.32
N LEU A 112 -6.22 -3.97 -8.02
CA LEU A 112 -6.54 -4.17 -9.43
C LEU A 112 -8.05 -4.39 -9.65
N LYS A 113 -8.70 -5.18 -8.79
CA LYS A 113 -10.16 -5.40 -8.83
C LYS A 113 -10.94 -4.09 -8.64
N CYS A 114 -10.51 -3.25 -7.69
CA CYS A 114 -11.09 -1.93 -7.48
C CYS A 114 -10.93 -1.04 -8.73
N GLY A 115 -9.75 -1.01 -9.33
CA GLY A 115 -9.49 -0.27 -10.57
C GLY A 115 -10.37 -0.72 -11.75
N GLN A 116 -10.59 -2.03 -11.90
CA GLN A 116 -11.47 -2.58 -12.95
C GLN A 116 -12.93 -2.16 -12.78
N LYS A 117 -13.45 -2.14 -11.54
CA LYS A 117 -14.82 -1.68 -11.26
C LYS A 117 -15.00 -0.21 -11.65
N SER A 118 -14.03 0.63 -11.29
CA SER A 118 -14.07 2.05 -11.63
C SER A 118 -14.03 2.32 -13.14
N GLN A 119 -13.36 1.46 -13.92
CA GLN A 119 -13.34 1.53 -15.39
C GLN A 119 -14.69 1.21 -16.01
N ASN A 120 -15.34 0.15 -15.53
CA ASN A 120 -16.64 -0.28 -16.04
C ASN A 120 -17.74 0.77 -15.78
N ALA A 121 -17.61 1.57 -14.71
CA ALA A 121 -18.56 2.63 -14.37
C ALA A 121 -18.41 3.89 -15.22
N ASN A 122 -17.20 4.21 -15.69
CA ASN A 122 -16.89 5.49 -16.36
C ASN A 122 -16.51 5.38 -17.85
N GLY A 123 -16.45 4.19 -18.42
CA GLY A 123 -16.20 3.96 -19.85
C GLY A 123 -14.84 4.44 -20.39
N THR A 124 -13.93 4.92 -19.54
CA THR A 124 -12.64 5.45 -19.95
C THR A 124 -11.52 4.85 -19.10
N PHE A 125 -10.71 4.00 -19.74
CA PHE A 125 -9.49 3.46 -19.12
C PHE A 125 -8.46 4.58 -18.91
N GLN A 126 -8.28 5.03 -17.69
CA GLN A 126 -7.07 5.72 -17.28
C GLN A 126 -6.32 4.81 -16.29
N PRO A 127 -5.21 4.19 -16.70
CA PRO A 127 -4.41 3.40 -15.79
C PRO A 127 -3.92 4.30 -14.63
N VAL A 128 -4.06 3.82 -13.40
CA VAL A 128 -3.71 4.56 -12.17
C VAL A 128 -2.26 5.06 -12.18
N TRP A 129 -1.36 4.39 -12.92
CA TRP A 129 0.04 4.80 -13.13
C TRP A 129 0.24 5.93 -14.15
N ASN A 130 -0.81 6.41 -14.82
CA ASN A 130 -0.73 7.52 -15.77
C ASN A 130 -1.20 8.86 -15.17
N GLN A 131 -1.59 8.90 -13.91
CA GLN A 131 -1.85 10.16 -13.24
C GLN A 131 -0.50 10.79 -12.83
N PRO A 132 -0.31 12.11 -13.08
CA PRO A 132 0.90 12.78 -12.62
C PRO A 132 0.92 12.72 -11.09
N VAL A 133 1.83 11.89 -10.56
CA VAL A 133 2.16 11.89 -9.13
C VAL A 133 2.54 13.32 -8.78
N CYS A 134 1.84 13.93 -7.83
CA CYS A 134 2.17 15.23 -7.28
C CYS A 134 3.66 15.23 -6.95
N ARG A 135 4.42 16.12 -7.61
CA ARG A 135 5.87 16.23 -7.51
C ARG A 135 6.28 16.59 -6.08
N GLY A 136 6.59 15.58 -5.28
CA GLY A 136 7.50 15.67 -4.17
C GLY A 136 8.87 15.22 -4.68
N ARG A 137 9.86 16.10 -4.60
CA ARG A 137 11.25 15.99 -5.07
C ARG A 137 11.82 14.57 -5.01
N GLY A 138 12.07 13.98 -6.18
CA GLY A 138 12.80 12.73 -6.36
C GLY A 138 12.51 12.15 -7.74
N ASP A 139 13.38 12.44 -8.73
CA ASP A 139 13.30 11.89 -10.09
C ASP A 139 13.39 10.37 -10.07
N VAL A 140 12.27 9.69 -10.21
CA VAL A 140 12.25 8.28 -10.62
C VAL A 140 11.80 8.22 -12.07
N ARG A 141 12.77 8.22 -12.95
CA ARG A 141 12.58 8.10 -14.39
C ARG A 141 12.39 6.63 -14.76
N TRP A 142 11.16 6.18 -14.96
CA TRP A 142 10.89 4.87 -15.54
C TRP A 142 11.31 4.90 -17.03
N ARG A 143 12.39 4.17 -17.39
CA ARG A 143 12.73 3.93 -18.81
C ARG A 143 11.70 2.98 -19.38
N ARG A 144 10.95 3.41 -20.41
CA ARG A 144 10.30 2.50 -21.35
C ARG A 144 11.38 1.60 -21.94
N GLN A 145 11.28 0.30 -21.73
CA GLN A 145 11.97 -0.65 -22.60
C GLN A 145 11.19 -0.68 -23.92
N ASP A 146 11.73 -0.02 -24.94
CA ASP A 146 11.30 -0.17 -26.31
C ASP A 146 11.52 -1.63 -26.72
N ARG A 147 10.45 -2.39 -26.80
CA ARG A 147 10.46 -3.62 -27.59
C ARG A 147 10.35 -3.20 -29.04
N GLY A 148 11.46 -3.26 -29.77
CA GLY A 148 11.49 -3.09 -31.19
C GLY A 148 10.57 -4.07 -31.91
N PRO A 149 10.14 -3.76 -33.14
CA PRO A 149 9.20 -4.59 -33.91
C PRO A 149 9.81 -5.97 -34.20
N ALA A 150 9.02 -7.03 -33.98
CA ALA A 150 9.35 -8.37 -34.43
C ALA A 150 9.50 -8.36 -35.95
N ALA A 151 10.69 -8.71 -36.44
CA ALA A 151 10.93 -8.95 -37.86
C ALA A 151 10.18 -10.21 -38.30
N THR A 152 9.49 -10.07 -39.43
CA THR A 152 8.85 -11.12 -40.24
C THR A 152 9.80 -12.27 -40.57
#